data_72bb4c4d35ef1a7c9a02319a12d95547
#
_entry.id   72bb4c4d35ef1a7c9a02319a12d95547
#
_cell.length_a   1.000
_cell.length_b   1.000
_cell.length_c   1.000
_cell.angle_alpha   90.00
_cell.angle_beta   90.00
_cell.angle_gamma   90.00
#
_symmetry.space_group_name_H-M   'P 1'
#
loop_
_entity.id
_entity.type
_entity.pdbx_description
1 polymer ?
#
loop_
_entity_poly.entity_id
_entity_poly.type
_entity_poly.pdbx_seq_one_letter_code
_entity_poly.pdbx_strand_id
1 'polypeptide(L)'
;LRNNGYPVLVLREPGATSLGDYLRAWLKTADTMTITAEMYLFAAARAELVHEKIIPALQRGEIVVTDRYADSTVAYQGYGRGMDIEHIKEVNRIATNGVIPSLTFLLDCDPNVGFTRIADIGKGSAIDPINVSRQNEGERFESESFQFHKNVRDGFLKIAAEDQARWVVIDGEMGLDDIATKIWREVQKKVERMQ
;
A
#
# COMPACT_ATOMS: atom_id res chain seq x y z
N LEU A 1 10.96 9.57 -11.98
CA LEU A 1 12.22 8.82 -11.80
C LEU A 1 12.77 8.31 -13.13
N ARG A 2 12.04 7.48 -13.89
CA ARG A 2 12.51 6.93 -15.17
C ARG A 2 12.90 8.03 -16.16
N ASN A 3 12.13 9.10 -16.27
CA ASN A 3 12.43 10.25 -17.13
C ASN A 3 13.72 10.98 -16.73
N ASN A 4 14.19 10.77 -15.51
CA ASN A 4 15.43 11.34 -14.98
C ASN A 4 16.57 10.30 -14.94
N GLY A 5 16.44 9.18 -15.66
CA GLY A 5 17.50 8.19 -15.85
C GLY A 5 17.67 7.17 -14.72
N TYR A 6 16.79 7.17 -13.71
CA TYR A 6 16.88 6.18 -12.64
C TYR A 6 16.25 4.84 -13.04
N PRO A 7 16.92 3.71 -12.81
CA PRO A 7 16.32 2.39 -12.98
C PRO A 7 15.26 2.19 -11.89
N VAL A 8 14.02 1.88 -12.30
CA VAL A 8 12.87 1.80 -11.38
C VAL A 8 12.06 0.53 -11.64
N LEU A 9 11.89 -0.26 -10.60
CA LEU A 9 10.92 -1.34 -10.53
C LEU A 9 9.66 -0.85 -9.80
N VAL A 10 8.51 -0.96 -10.47
CA VAL A 10 7.20 -0.61 -9.88
C VAL A 10 6.44 -1.89 -9.57
N LEU A 11 5.98 -2.02 -8.34
CA LEU A 11 5.29 -3.19 -7.80
C LEU A 11 3.98 -2.78 -7.14
N ARG A 12 3.17 -3.77 -6.82
CA ARG A 12 1.99 -3.64 -5.96
C ARG A 12 1.83 -4.87 -5.07
N GLU A 13 1.24 -4.71 -3.91
CA GLU A 13 0.99 -5.79 -2.96
C GLU A 13 -0.49 -5.87 -2.56
N PRO A 14 -1.06 -7.10 -2.47
CA PRO A 14 -0.51 -8.36 -2.97
C PRO A 14 -0.47 -8.41 -4.48
N GLY A 15 0.52 -9.13 -5.08
CA GLY A 15 0.67 -9.28 -6.52
C GLY A 15 2.12 -9.28 -6.98
N ALA A 16 2.32 -9.15 -8.30
CA ALA A 16 3.63 -9.09 -8.97
C ALA A 16 4.49 -10.35 -8.87
N THR A 17 3.98 -11.44 -8.30
CA THR A 17 4.51 -12.80 -8.33
C THR A 17 3.38 -13.78 -8.63
N SER A 18 3.69 -14.98 -9.09
CA SER A 18 2.65 -16.00 -9.36
C SER A 18 1.81 -16.28 -8.11
N LEU A 19 2.45 -16.45 -6.94
CA LEU A 19 1.75 -16.65 -5.68
C LEU A 19 0.94 -15.41 -5.28
N GLY A 20 1.55 -14.23 -5.37
CA GLY A 20 0.89 -12.97 -5.02
C GLY A 20 -0.35 -12.68 -5.86
N ASP A 21 -0.29 -12.92 -7.16
CA ASP A 21 -1.43 -12.72 -8.07
C ASP A 21 -2.54 -13.74 -7.82
N TYR A 22 -2.19 -15.00 -7.53
CA TYR A 22 -3.15 -16.03 -7.14
C TYR A 22 -3.85 -15.66 -5.83
N LEU A 23 -3.07 -15.31 -4.79
CA LEU A 23 -3.63 -14.90 -3.50
C LEU A 23 -4.47 -13.64 -3.61
N ARG A 24 -4.09 -12.67 -4.45
CA ARG A 24 -4.89 -11.48 -4.72
C ARG A 24 -6.26 -11.85 -5.29
N ALA A 25 -6.28 -12.71 -6.32
CA ALA A 25 -7.53 -13.15 -6.95
C ALA A 25 -8.43 -13.88 -5.94
N TRP A 26 -7.84 -14.76 -5.13
CA TRP A 26 -8.60 -15.51 -4.12
C TRP A 26 -9.11 -14.62 -2.98
N LEU A 27 -8.29 -13.70 -2.46
CA LEU A 27 -8.66 -12.77 -1.39
C LEU A 27 -9.85 -11.87 -1.75
N LYS A 28 -10.06 -11.60 -3.05
CA LYS A 28 -11.21 -10.83 -3.54
C LYS A 28 -12.52 -11.61 -3.49
N THR A 29 -12.45 -12.90 -3.72
CA THR A 29 -13.63 -13.77 -3.89
C THR A 29 -13.96 -14.62 -2.67
N ALA A 30 -13.10 -14.61 -1.65
CA ALA A 30 -13.30 -15.40 -0.45
C ALA A 30 -14.44 -14.84 0.40
N ASP A 31 -15.57 -15.55 0.46
CA ASP A 31 -16.76 -15.15 1.21
C ASP A 31 -16.54 -15.21 2.72
N THR A 32 -15.75 -16.18 3.18
CA THR A 32 -15.47 -16.36 4.62
C THR A 32 -13.99 -16.63 4.84
N MET A 33 -13.37 -15.81 5.71
CA MET A 33 -11.98 -15.99 6.08
C MET A 33 -11.77 -15.45 7.50
N THR A 34 -11.01 -16.18 8.32
CA THR A 34 -10.60 -15.65 9.62
C THR A 34 -9.59 -14.51 9.43
N ILE A 35 -9.63 -13.53 10.33
CA ILE A 35 -8.70 -12.38 10.31
C ILE A 35 -7.24 -12.86 10.34
N THR A 36 -6.98 -13.92 11.11
CA THR A 36 -5.65 -14.54 11.21
C THR A 36 -5.19 -15.12 9.86
N ALA A 37 -6.06 -15.86 9.15
CA ALA A 37 -5.74 -16.40 7.83
C ALA A 37 -5.47 -15.27 6.82
N GLU A 38 -6.30 -14.21 6.83
CA GLU A 38 -6.13 -13.03 5.99
C GLU A 38 -4.72 -12.42 6.18
N MET A 39 -4.32 -12.18 7.42
CA MET A 39 -3.01 -11.62 7.76
C MET A 39 -1.86 -12.50 7.25
N TYR A 40 -1.92 -13.82 7.48
CA TYR A 40 -0.87 -14.73 7.01
C TYR A 40 -0.80 -14.85 5.49
N LEU A 41 -1.91 -14.74 4.78
CA LEU A 41 -1.92 -14.74 3.31
C LEU A 41 -1.25 -13.48 2.73
N PHE A 42 -1.50 -12.31 3.33
CA PHE A 42 -0.75 -11.09 2.96
C PHE A 42 0.74 -11.24 3.27
N ALA A 43 1.10 -11.83 4.41
CA ALA A 43 2.49 -12.06 4.77
C ALA A 43 3.19 -13.05 3.82
N ALA A 44 2.50 -14.12 3.40
CA ALA A 44 3.03 -15.09 2.44
C ALA A 44 3.27 -14.44 1.06
N ALA A 45 2.30 -13.67 0.54
CA ALA A 45 2.45 -12.94 -0.71
C ALA A 45 3.63 -11.95 -0.66
N ARG A 46 3.79 -11.28 0.49
CA ARG A 46 4.89 -10.33 0.74
C ARG A 46 6.24 -11.03 0.76
N ALA A 47 6.35 -12.16 1.46
CA ALA A 47 7.60 -12.91 1.55
C ALA A 47 8.10 -13.31 0.15
N GLU A 48 7.19 -13.79 -0.71
CA GLU A 48 7.53 -14.15 -2.09
C GLU A 48 7.94 -12.92 -2.90
N LEU A 49 7.18 -11.82 -2.79
CA LEU A 49 7.49 -10.56 -3.48
C LEU A 49 8.88 -10.01 -3.10
N VAL A 50 9.20 -10.06 -1.82
CA VAL A 50 10.51 -9.61 -1.32
C VAL A 50 11.62 -10.47 -1.88
N HIS A 51 11.46 -11.80 -1.83
CA HIS A 51 12.46 -12.73 -2.32
C HIS A 51 12.65 -12.67 -3.84
N GLU A 52 11.57 -12.74 -4.62
CA GLU A 52 11.65 -12.82 -6.09
C GLU A 52 11.94 -11.49 -6.77
N LYS A 53 11.47 -10.37 -6.20
CA LYS A 53 11.47 -9.08 -6.92
C LYS A 53 12.24 -8.00 -6.18
N ILE A 54 11.93 -7.74 -4.89
CA ILE A 54 12.46 -6.56 -4.21
C ILE A 54 13.96 -6.70 -3.96
N ILE A 55 14.40 -7.75 -3.29
CA ILE A 55 15.82 -7.96 -2.97
C ILE A 55 16.67 -8.00 -4.25
N PRO A 56 16.34 -8.77 -5.30
CA PRO A 56 17.12 -8.76 -6.52
C PRO A 56 17.19 -7.40 -7.22
N ALA A 57 16.09 -6.61 -7.20
CA ALA A 57 16.08 -5.26 -7.79
C ALA A 57 17.00 -4.31 -7.01
N LEU A 58 16.92 -4.33 -5.67
CA LEU A 58 17.79 -3.52 -4.83
C LEU A 58 19.26 -3.88 -5.00
N GLN A 59 19.59 -5.17 -5.18
CA GLN A 59 20.95 -5.64 -5.47
C GLN A 59 21.48 -5.15 -6.82
N ARG A 60 20.60 -4.90 -7.79
CA ARG A 60 20.94 -4.28 -9.08
C ARG A 60 21.03 -2.75 -9.03
N GLY A 61 20.79 -2.14 -7.85
CA GLY A 61 20.77 -0.68 -7.69
C GLY A 61 19.49 -0.02 -8.23
N GLU A 62 18.41 -0.77 -8.42
CA GLU A 62 17.13 -0.22 -8.84
C GLU A 62 16.40 0.44 -7.68
N ILE A 63 15.67 1.52 -7.95
CA ILE A 63 14.71 2.09 -7.01
C ILE A 63 13.43 1.26 -7.09
N VAL A 64 13.01 0.69 -5.97
CA VAL A 64 11.76 -0.07 -5.89
C VAL A 64 10.66 0.85 -5.37
N VAL A 65 9.57 0.94 -6.13
CA VAL A 65 8.34 1.65 -5.74
C VAL A 65 7.22 0.62 -5.63
N THR A 66 6.56 0.54 -4.50
CA THR A 66 5.43 -0.37 -4.31
C THR A 66 4.17 0.34 -3.84
N ASP A 67 3.04 0.01 -4.47
CA ASP A 67 1.72 0.36 -3.94
C ASP A 67 1.38 -0.65 -2.84
N ARG A 68 1.31 -0.17 -1.60
CA ARG A 68 1.20 -0.91 -0.34
C ARG A 68 2.45 -1.75 -0.02
N TYR A 69 2.63 -2.00 1.29
CA TYR A 69 3.65 -2.88 1.85
C TYR A 69 3.27 -3.26 3.29
N ALA A 70 4.23 -3.67 4.11
CA ALA A 70 4.05 -4.16 5.48
C ALA A 70 3.17 -3.28 6.37
N ASP A 71 3.27 -1.96 6.26
CA ASP A 71 2.49 -1.01 7.05
C ASP A 71 0.98 -1.13 6.79
N SER A 72 0.58 -1.54 5.58
CA SER A 72 -0.83 -1.79 5.27
C SER A 72 -1.42 -2.91 6.14
N THR A 73 -0.66 -3.97 6.43
CA THR A 73 -1.12 -5.04 7.33
C THR A 73 -1.31 -4.52 8.75
N VAL A 74 -0.41 -3.66 9.24
CA VAL A 74 -0.55 -3.03 10.56
C VAL A 74 -1.82 -2.18 10.62
N ALA A 75 -2.09 -1.37 9.59
CA ALA A 75 -3.26 -0.51 9.56
C ALA A 75 -4.57 -1.31 9.41
N TYR A 76 -4.64 -2.24 8.47
CA TYR A 76 -5.87 -2.97 8.16
C TYR A 76 -6.18 -4.08 9.16
N GLN A 77 -5.25 -5.01 9.39
CA GLN A 77 -5.48 -6.14 10.29
C GLN A 77 -5.27 -5.75 11.76
N GLY A 78 -4.33 -4.84 12.05
CA GLY A 78 -4.10 -4.32 13.39
C GLY A 78 -5.20 -3.34 13.80
N TYR A 79 -5.14 -2.11 13.32
CA TYR A 79 -6.08 -1.07 13.76
C TYR A 79 -7.51 -1.28 13.24
N GLY A 80 -7.67 -1.71 12.01
CA GLY A 80 -8.97 -1.97 11.39
C GLY A 80 -9.70 -3.16 12.02
N ARG A 81 -9.04 -4.30 12.12
CA ARG A 81 -9.63 -5.55 12.61
C ARG A 81 -9.33 -5.86 14.09
N GLY A 82 -8.48 -5.08 14.76
CA GLY A 82 -8.19 -5.21 16.19
C GLY A 82 -7.23 -6.35 16.54
N MET A 83 -6.40 -6.82 15.60
CA MET A 83 -5.34 -7.79 15.91
C MET A 83 -4.21 -7.15 16.71
N ASP A 84 -3.46 -7.97 17.44
CA ASP A 84 -2.28 -7.55 18.17
C ASP A 84 -1.21 -6.97 17.23
N ILE A 85 -0.85 -5.71 17.47
CA ILE A 85 0.07 -4.94 16.62
C ILE A 85 1.49 -5.52 16.65
N GLU A 86 1.95 -5.95 17.83
CA GLU A 86 3.31 -6.48 17.99
C GLU A 86 3.45 -7.83 17.31
N HIS A 87 2.41 -8.66 17.36
CA HIS A 87 2.37 -9.90 16.59
C HIS A 87 2.45 -9.64 15.08
N ILE A 88 1.69 -8.66 14.55
CA ILE A 88 1.74 -8.28 13.14
C ILE A 88 3.11 -7.74 12.76
N LYS A 89 3.72 -6.90 13.59
CA LYS A 89 5.07 -6.36 13.33
C LYS A 89 6.10 -7.48 13.22
N GLU A 90 6.04 -8.50 14.09
CA GLU A 90 6.96 -9.63 14.01
C GLU A 90 6.74 -10.49 12.76
N VAL A 91 5.49 -10.79 12.40
CA VAL A 91 5.18 -11.49 11.14
C VAL A 91 5.68 -10.69 9.93
N ASN A 92 5.47 -9.38 9.92
CA ASN A 92 5.98 -8.50 8.87
C ASN A 92 7.50 -8.50 8.80
N ARG A 93 8.20 -8.44 9.93
CA ARG A 93 9.66 -8.49 9.99
C ARG A 93 10.21 -9.74 9.33
N ILE A 94 9.58 -10.89 9.61
CA ILE A 94 9.95 -12.18 9.00
C ILE A 94 9.64 -12.15 7.49
N ALA A 95 8.43 -11.76 7.10
CA ALA A 95 7.98 -11.76 5.71
C ALA A 95 8.78 -10.79 4.83
N THR A 96 9.23 -9.67 5.37
CA THR A 96 10.04 -8.69 4.63
C THR A 96 11.53 -9.01 4.63
N ASN A 97 11.97 -10.04 5.38
CA ASN A 97 13.39 -10.29 5.64
C ASN A 97 14.12 -9.02 6.14
N GLY A 98 13.43 -8.19 6.93
CA GLY A 98 13.95 -6.94 7.45
C GLY A 98 14.05 -5.79 6.44
N VAL A 99 13.65 -5.98 5.18
CA VAL A 99 13.62 -4.91 4.18
C VAL A 99 12.47 -3.96 4.48
N ILE A 100 12.79 -2.70 4.77
CA ILE A 100 11.84 -1.64 5.05
C ILE A 100 11.99 -0.50 4.02
N PRO A 101 10.90 0.19 3.65
CA PRO A 101 10.98 1.36 2.78
C PRO A 101 11.80 2.48 3.43
N SER A 102 12.60 3.16 2.64
CA SER A 102 13.34 4.35 3.10
C SER A 102 12.51 5.64 3.04
N LEU A 103 11.38 5.60 2.34
CA LEU A 103 10.40 6.69 2.21
C LEU A 103 9.02 6.11 1.97
N THR A 104 8.03 6.59 2.70
CA THR A 104 6.63 6.16 2.56
C THR A 104 5.73 7.39 2.47
N PHE A 105 4.82 7.41 1.52
CA PHE A 105 3.79 8.43 1.38
C PHE A 105 2.45 7.91 1.87
N LEU A 106 1.81 8.65 2.75
CA LEU A 106 0.42 8.47 3.10
C LEU A 106 -0.39 9.57 2.41
N LEU A 107 -1.26 9.19 1.51
CA LEU A 107 -2.30 10.07 0.98
C LEU A 107 -3.48 10.00 1.94
N ASP A 108 -3.51 10.93 2.90
CA ASP A 108 -4.59 11.00 3.89
C ASP A 108 -5.85 11.55 3.27
N CYS A 109 -6.95 10.82 3.40
CA CYS A 109 -8.25 11.20 2.87
C CYS A 109 -9.34 10.81 3.87
N ASP A 110 -10.33 11.68 4.05
CA ASP A 110 -11.50 11.34 4.86
C ASP A 110 -12.25 10.17 4.22
N PRO A 111 -12.64 9.13 4.99
CA PRO A 111 -13.39 8.00 4.43
C PRO A 111 -14.67 8.41 3.69
N ASN A 112 -15.38 9.46 4.13
CA ASN A 112 -16.56 9.96 3.43
C ASN A 112 -16.23 10.47 2.03
N VAL A 113 -15.11 11.18 1.88
CA VAL A 113 -14.62 11.64 0.56
C VAL A 113 -14.22 10.45 -0.31
N GLY A 114 -13.55 9.44 0.28
CA GLY A 114 -13.21 8.20 -0.40
C GLY A 114 -14.44 7.48 -0.95
N PHE A 115 -15.47 7.28 -0.13
CA PHE A 115 -16.73 6.65 -0.56
C PHE A 115 -17.45 7.45 -1.64
N THR A 116 -17.47 8.79 -1.55
CA THR A 116 -18.05 9.64 -2.59
C THR A 116 -17.34 9.46 -3.93
N ARG A 117 -16.01 9.45 -3.93
CA ARG A 117 -15.22 9.24 -5.15
C ARG A 117 -15.48 7.87 -5.78
N ILE A 118 -15.59 6.81 -4.99
CA ILE A 118 -15.92 5.45 -5.48
C ILE A 118 -17.32 5.44 -6.11
N ALA A 119 -18.31 6.03 -5.45
CA ALA A 119 -19.69 6.11 -5.97
C ALA A 119 -19.80 6.91 -7.28
N ASP A 120 -18.99 7.94 -7.46
CA ASP A 120 -18.97 8.76 -8.68
C ASP A 120 -18.29 8.06 -9.86
N ILE A 121 -17.26 7.25 -9.62
CA ILE A 121 -16.65 6.39 -10.64
C ILE A 121 -17.68 5.40 -11.20
N GLY A 122 -18.56 4.84 -10.36
CA GLY A 122 -19.64 3.94 -10.77
C GLY A 122 -20.72 4.61 -11.66
N LYS A 123 -20.81 5.95 -11.71
CA LYS A 123 -21.81 6.71 -12.47
C LYS A 123 -21.37 7.17 -13.87
N GLY A 124 -20.26 6.67 -14.39
CA GLY A 124 -19.85 6.89 -15.80
C GLY A 124 -19.05 8.16 -16.07
N SER A 125 -18.31 8.67 -15.10
CA SER A 125 -17.25 9.66 -15.37
C SER A 125 -16.18 9.03 -16.25
N ALA A 126 -15.65 9.79 -17.22
CA ALA A 126 -14.69 9.31 -18.22
C ALA A 126 -13.56 8.51 -17.55
N ILE A 127 -13.56 7.20 -17.83
CA ILE A 127 -12.70 6.24 -17.13
C ILE A 127 -11.33 6.30 -17.78
N ASP A 128 -10.35 6.78 -17.04
CA ASP A 128 -8.93 6.61 -17.35
C ASP A 128 -8.62 5.11 -17.44
N PRO A 129 -7.91 4.61 -18.48
CA PRO A 129 -7.55 3.18 -18.62
C PRO A 129 -6.86 2.57 -17.40
N ILE A 130 -6.22 3.39 -16.56
CA ILE A 130 -5.63 2.99 -15.27
C ILE A 130 -6.72 2.59 -14.25
N ASN A 131 -7.93 3.12 -14.37
CA ASN A 131 -9.04 2.84 -13.45
C ASN A 131 -9.84 1.57 -13.80
N VAL A 132 -9.78 1.10 -15.04
CA VAL A 132 -10.50 -0.13 -15.46
C VAL A 132 -10.02 -1.36 -14.72
N SER A 133 -8.70 -1.43 -14.43
CA SER A 133 -8.13 -2.52 -13.63
C SER A 133 -8.48 -2.43 -12.13
N ARG A 134 -8.94 -1.26 -11.66
CA ARG A 134 -9.32 -1.03 -10.24
C ARG A 134 -10.79 -1.37 -9.96
N GLN A 135 -11.66 -1.32 -10.93
CA GLN A 135 -13.10 -1.57 -10.73
C GLN A 135 -13.47 -2.95 -10.16
N ASN A 136 -12.54 -3.91 -10.24
CA ASN A 136 -12.75 -5.26 -9.69
C ASN A 136 -11.84 -5.54 -8.46
N GLU A 137 -11.17 -4.54 -7.90
CA GLU A 137 -10.07 -4.78 -6.95
C GLU A 137 -10.44 -4.62 -5.48
N GLY A 138 -11.60 -4.05 -5.15
CA GLY A 138 -11.85 -3.54 -3.81
C GLY A 138 -13.06 -4.07 -3.06
N GLU A 139 -13.96 -4.83 -3.67
CA GLU A 139 -15.30 -5.09 -3.12
C GLU A 139 -15.31 -5.56 -1.66
N ARG A 140 -14.38 -6.43 -1.25
CA ARG A 140 -14.38 -6.98 0.12
C ARG A 140 -14.01 -5.95 1.19
N PHE A 141 -12.99 -5.12 0.98
CA PHE A 141 -12.60 -4.08 1.93
C PHE A 141 -13.47 -2.84 1.79
N GLU A 142 -13.93 -2.52 0.60
CA GLU A 142 -14.84 -1.41 0.33
C GLU A 142 -16.23 -1.63 0.95
N SER A 143 -16.66 -2.88 1.11
CA SER A 143 -17.91 -3.23 1.80
C SER A 143 -17.83 -3.17 3.32
N GLU A 144 -16.65 -2.96 3.89
CA GLU A 144 -16.47 -2.84 5.33
C GLU A 144 -17.15 -1.58 5.90
N SER A 145 -17.43 -1.59 7.20
CA SER A 145 -18.10 -0.48 7.86
C SER A 145 -17.29 0.83 7.79
N PHE A 146 -17.98 1.95 7.85
CA PHE A 146 -17.34 3.27 7.99
C PHE A 146 -16.36 3.31 9.17
N GLN A 147 -16.72 2.69 10.31
CA GLN A 147 -15.86 2.63 11.48
C GLN A 147 -14.55 1.87 11.20
N PHE A 148 -14.60 0.80 10.41
CA PHE A 148 -13.40 0.09 9.97
C PHE A 148 -12.45 1.01 9.19
N HIS A 149 -12.95 1.72 8.19
CA HIS A 149 -12.14 2.65 7.39
C HIS A 149 -11.57 3.80 8.23
N LYS A 150 -12.36 4.29 9.19
CA LYS A 150 -11.89 5.30 10.14
C LYS A 150 -10.74 4.75 10.99
N ASN A 151 -10.88 3.54 11.53
CA ASN A 151 -9.82 2.90 12.32
C ASN A 151 -8.55 2.67 11.50
N VAL A 152 -8.68 2.26 10.22
CA VAL A 152 -7.55 2.08 9.29
C VAL A 152 -6.84 3.41 9.06
N ARG A 153 -7.58 4.50 8.77
CA ARG A 153 -7.02 5.85 8.61
C ARG A 153 -6.26 6.28 9.87
N ASP A 154 -6.93 6.20 11.04
CA ASP A 154 -6.33 6.56 12.32
C ASP A 154 -5.06 5.72 12.60
N GLY A 155 -5.08 4.45 12.21
CA GLY A 155 -3.93 3.54 12.27
C GLY A 155 -2.76 4.00 11.41
N PHE A 156 -2.99 4.34 10.15
CA PHE A 156 -1.94 4.88 9.29
C PHE A 156 -1.35 6.18 9.81
N LEU A 157 -2.17 7.08 10.32
CA LEU A 157 -1.71 8.35 10.91
C LEU A 157 -0.84 8.11 12.16
N LYS A 158 -1.18 7.13 13.00
CA LYS A 158 -0.35 6.73 14.15
C LYS A 158 0.99 6.15 13.70
N ILE A 159 0.99 5.21 12.74
CA ILE A 159 2.20 4.62 12.19
C ILE A 159 3.11 5.72 11.61
N ALA A 160 2.54 6.67 10.87
CA ALA A 160 3.27 7.78 10.29
C ALA A 160 3.87 8.71 11.37
N ALA A 161 3.15 8.94 12.47
CA ALA A 161 3.62 9.77 13.57
C ALA A 161 4.76 9.10 14.37
N GLU A 162 4.80 7.75 14.44
CA GLU A 162 5.83 6.97 15.12
C GLU A 162 7.19 7.01 14.38
N ASP A 163 7.19 7.21 13.05
CA ASP A 163 8.41 7.18 12.22
C ASP A 163 8.43 8.33 11.19
N GLN A 164 8.45 9.56 11.68
CA GLN A 164 8.43 10.78 10.85
C GLN A 164 9.66 10.91 9.92
N ALA A 165 10.75 10.19 10.17
CA ALA A 165 11.92 10.17 9.31
C ALA A 165 11.67 9.44 7.98
N ARG A 166 10.75 8.48 7.98
CA ARG A 166 10.37 7.65 6.84
C ARG A 166 9.07 8.10 6.18
N TRP A 167 8.11 8.64 6.95
CA TRP A 167 6.77 8.94 6.46
C TRP A 167 6.58 10.40 6.07
N VAL A 168 5.88 10.60 4.97
CA VAL A 168 5.36 11.90 4.53
C VAL A 168 3.85 11.79 4.36
N VAL A 169 3.12 12.52 5.19
CA VAL A 169 1.66 12.60 5.09
C VAL A 169 1.30 13.73 4.12
N ILE A 170 0.51 13.42 3.12
CA ILE A 170 0.02 14.35 2.10
C ILE A 170 -1.51 14.33 2.13
N ASP A 171 -2.10 15.52 2.10
CA ASP A 171 -3.55 15.65 1.95
C ASP A 171 -3.98 15.06 0.59
N GLY A 172 -4.67 13.92 0.64
CA GLY A 172 -5.17 13.18 -0.52
C GLY A 172 -6.41 13.82 -1.17
N GLU A 173 -6.90 14.93 -0.63
CA GLU A 173 -8.03 15.69 -1.19
C GLU A 173 -7.58 16.81 -2.13
N MET A 174 -6.29 17.11 -2.16
CA MET A 174 -5.65 18.05 -3.09
C MET A 174 -5.77 17.59 -4.56
N GLY A 175 -5.51 18.51 -5.49
CA GLY A 175 -5.39 18.19 -6.92
C GLY A 175 -4.24 17.21 -7.22
N LEU A 176 -4.42 16.36 -8.23
CA LEU A 176 -3.43 15.33 -8.60
C LEU A 176 -2.05 15.92 -8.89
N ASP A 177 -1.97 17.06 -9.59
CA ASP A 177 -0.71 17.72 -9.94
C ASP A 177 0.02 18.26 -8.70
N ASP A 178 -0.73 18.77 -7.72
CA ASP A 178 -0.18 19.24 -6.45
C ASP A 178 0.38 18.08 -5.62
N ILE A 179 -0.36 16.96 -5.55
CA ILE A 179 0.09 15.73 -4.90
C ILE A 179 1.36 15.22 -5.58
N ALA A 180 1.35 15.11 -6.91
CA ALA A 180 2.50 14.66 -7.68
C ALA A 180 3.74 15.54 -7.45
N THR A 181 3.54 16.85 -7.41
CA THR A 181 4.61 17.83 -7.15
C THR A 181 5.20 17.67 -5.75
N LYS A 182 4.35 17.47 -4.73
CA LYS A 182 4.81 17.22 -3.36
C LYS A 182 5.60 15.92 -3.24
N ILE A 183 5.07 14.83 -3.81
CA ILE A 183 5.75 13.52 -3.86
C ILE A 183 7.12 13.67 -4.52
N TRP A 184 7.15 14.31 -5.71
CA TRP A 184 8.39 14.47 -6.46
C TRP A 184 9.46 15.21 -5.68
N ARG A 185 9.10 16.31 -4.99
CA ARG A 185 10.03 17.09 -4.15
C ARG A 185 10.69 16.23 -3.05
N GLU A 186 9.93 15.38 -2.37
CA GLU A 186 10.48 14.53 -1.32
C GLU A 186 11.32 13.38 -1.89
N VAL A 187 10.90 12.82 -3.02
CA VAL A 187 11.69 11.80 -3.74
C VAL A 187 13.03 12.36 -4.19
N GLN A 188 13.06 13.57 -4.78
CA GLN A 188 14.32 14.21 -5.20
C GLN A 188 15.30 14.35 -4.04
N LYS A 189 14.85 14.90 -2.91
CA LYS A 189 15.69 15.04 -1.70
C LYS A 189 16.28 13.70 -1.24
N LYS A 190 15.51 12.62 -1.39
CA LYS A 190 15.94 11.29 -0.95
C LYS A 190 16.97 10.71 -1.90
N VAL A 191 16.75 10.83 -3.21
CA VAL A 191 17.63 10.29 -4.26
C VAL A 191 18.96 11.04 -4.33
N GLU A 192 18.96 12.38 -4.17
CA GLU A 192 20.18 13.19 -4.12
C GLU A 192 21.11 12.82 -2.95
N ARG A 193 20.55 12.32 -1.85
CA ARG A 193 21.34 11.86 -0.69
C ARG A 193 21.91 10.44 -0.85
N MET A 194 21.50 9.72 -1.90
CA MET A 194 21.98 8.37 -2.20
C MET A 194 23.14 8.35 -3.18
N GLN A 195 23.44 9.50 -3.83
CA GLN A 195 24.61 9.72 -4.69
C GLN A 195 25.80 10.21 -3.85
#